data_1bf98742d6ade0aeac7e06638ee756f3
#
_entry.id   1bf98742d6ade0aeac7e06638ee756f3
#
_cell.length_a   1.000
_cell.length_b   1.000
_cell.length_c   1.000
_cell.angle_alpha   90.00
_cell.angle_beta   90.00
_cell.angle_gamma   90.00
#
_symmetry.space_group_name_H-M   'P 1'
#
loop_
_entity.id
_entity.type
_entity.pdbx_description
1 polymer ?
#
loop_
_entity_poly.entity_id
_entity_poly.type
_entity_poly.pdbx_seq_one_letter_code
_entity_poly.pdbx_strand_id
1 'polypeptide(L)'
;DSTLRAKNWDGAAGGVLVLECDSLILNANVDVKGKGFLGAARVNDNAGQACYNGGNGGATDFFCSTVVCGAPKGEGIGITPYFFGRGKAGNGGGGGNDHNTGGGGGSNFGAGGQGGIRSNVSQFSCPGPAPGLGGGPLDYNNAYNKTFMGGGSAAGDENNNEGTSGAT
;
A
#
# COMPACT_ATOMS: atom_id res chain seq x y z
N ASP A 1 -14.89 -17.51 25.97
CA ASP A 1 -14.95 -17.28 24.52
C ASP A 1 -13.75 -16.45 24.09
N SER A 2 -12.82 -17.06 23.39
CA SER A 2 -11.62 -16.38 22.90
C SER A 2 -11.66 -16.28 21.38
N THR A 3 -11.52 -15.08 20.85
CA THR A 3 -11.39 -14.84 19.40
C THR A 3 -10.13 -15.54 18.88
N LEU A 4 -10.26 -16.33 17.83
CA LEU A 4 -9.12 -16.94 17.13
C LEU A 4 -8.44 -15.89 16.24
N ARG A 5 -7.13 -15.76 16.38
CA ARG A 5 -6.36 -14.71 15.66
C ARG A 5 -5.11 -15.27 15.02
N ALA A 6 -4.73 -14.73 13.88
CA ALA A 6 -3.40 -14.96 13.33
C ALA A 6 -2.34 -14.19 14.15
N LYS A 7 -1.10 -14.69 14.11
CA LYS A 7 0.06 -13.88 14.49
C LYS A 7 0.16 -12.66 13.56
N ASN A 8 0.54 -11.51 14.07
CA ASN A 8 0.84 -10.35 13.23
C ASN A 8 2.00 -10.68 12.27
N TRP A 9 1.95 -10.16 11.09
CA TRP A 9 3.11 -10.12 10.21
C TRP A 9 4.23 -9.28 10.85
N ASP A 10 5.43 -9.81 10.88
CA ASP A 10 6.61 -9.19 11.49
C ASP A 10 7.74 -8.91 10.47
N GLY A 11 7.44 -9.02 9.18
CA GLY A 11 8.39 -8.90 8.08
C GLY A 11 8.99 -10.24 7.62
N ALA A 12 8.78 -11.32 8.37
CA ALA A 12 9.30 -12.66 8.06
C ALA A 12 8.28 -13.76 8.28
N ALA A 13 7.41 -13.64 9.28
CA ALA A 13 6.44 -14.66 9.63
C ALA A 13 5.16 -14.07 10.23
N GLY A 14 4.03 -14.75 10.01
CA GLY A 14 2.71 -14.31 10.46
C GLY A 14 1.80 -13.92 9.30
N GLY A 15 0.77 -13.17 9.59
CA GLY A 15 -0.13 -12.60 8.57
C GLY A 15 -1.19 -13.55 8.03
N VAL A 16 -1.10 -14.83 8.31
CA VAL A 16 -2.00 -15.85 7.78
C VAL A 16 -2.52 -16.75 8.91
N LEU A 17 -3.77 -17.12 8.83
CA LEU A 17 -4.39 -18.17 9.64
C LEU A 17 -4.79 -19.32 8.72
N VAL A 18 -4.22 -20.50 8.97
CA VAL A 18 -4.56 -21.71 8.26
C VAL A 18 -5.14 -22.71 9.27
N LEU A 19 -6.29 -23.25 8.95
CA LEU A 19 -6.96 -24.26 9.75
C LEU A 19 -7.16 -25.49 8.88
N GLU A 20 -6.69 -26.65 9.36
CA GLU A 20 -6.91 -27.94 8.73
C GLU A 20 -7.72 -28.81 9.70
N CYS A 21 -8.91 -29.21 9.30
CA CYS A 21 -9.81 -29.98 10.12
C CYS A 21 -10.90 -30.66 9.28
N ASP A 22 -11.42 -31.80 9.74
CA ASP A 22 -12.55 -32.49 9.10
C ASP A 22 -13.85 -31.69 9.27
N SER A 23 -13.99 -30.97 10.37
CA SER A 23 -15.16 -30.13 10.68
C SER A 23 -14.74 -28.94 11.50
N LEU A 24 -15.32 -27.78 11.19
CA LEU A 24 -15.09 -26.55 11.94
C LEU A 24 -16.41 -26.03 12.52
N ILE A 25 -16.49 -25.96 13.84
CA ILE A 25 -17.60 -25.32 14.56
C ILE A 25 -17.08 -24.05 15.21
N LEU A 26 -17.55 -22.90 14.74
CA LEU A 26 -17.14 -21.60 15.26
C LEU A 26 -18.11 -21.12 16.35
N ASN A 27 -17.69 -21.19 17.60
CA ASN A 27 -18.42 -20.64 18.76
C ASN A 27 -17.89 -19.24 19.17
N ALA A 28 -16.88 -18.73 18.46
CA ALA A 28 -16.31 -17.40 18.66
C ALA A 28 -15.83 -16.82 17.32
N ASN A 29 -15.50 -15.55 17.30
CA ASN A 29 -15.04 -14.88 16.09
C ASN A 29 -13.65 -15.36 15.65
N VAL A 30 -13.43 -15.37 14.34
CA VAL A 30 -12.10 -15.40 13.72
C VAL A 30 -11.76 -13.99 13.26
N ASP A 31 -10.65 -13.46 13.72
CA ASP A 31 -10.25 -12.08 13.45
C ASP A 31 -8.81 -12.02 12.96
N VAL A 32 -8.65 -11.69 11.69
CA VAL A 32 -7.35 -11.52 11.02
C VAL A 32 -7.13 -10.07 10.58
N LYS A 33 -7.95 -9.13 11.07
CA LYS A 33 -7.83 -7.71 10.74
C LYS A 33 -6.47 -7.16 11.17
N GLY A 34 -5.81 -6.46 10.26
CA GLY A 34 -4.49 -5.86 10.50
C GLY A 34 -3.37 -6.88 10.76
N LYS A 35 -3.52 -8.11 10.24
CA LYS A 35 -2.53 -9.18 10.41
C LYS A 35 -1.64 -9.39 9.17
N GLY A 36 -2.09 -8.90 7.99
CA GLY A 36 -1.38 -9.06 6.73
C GLY A 36 -0.15 -8.16 6.57
N PHE A 37 0.26 -7.95 5.35
CA PHE A 37 1.36 -7.05 5.00
C PHE A 37 1.16 -5.65 5.56
N LEU A 38 2.26 -5.00 5.97
CA LEU A 38 2.21 -3.69 6.62
C LEU A 38 1.84 -2.59 5.62
N GLY A 39 1.02 -1.67 6.08
CA GLY A 39 0.83 -0.40 5.41
C GLY A 39 2.08 0.48 5.52
N ALA A 40 2.28 1.36 4.56
CA ALA A 40 3.41 2.26 4.54
C ALA A 40 3.33 3.29 5.67
N ALA A 41 4.45 3.54 6.31
CA ALA A 41 4.56 4.64 7.25
C ALA A 41 4.47 5.99 6.52
N ARG A 42 3.81 6.94 7.13
CA ARG A 42 3.75 8.31 6.63
C ARG A 42 5.15 8.91 6.53
N VAL A 43 5.41 9.61 5.46
CA VAL A 43 6.58 10.48 5.33
C VAL A 43 6.10 11.90 5.14
N ASN A 44 6.63 12.80 5.95
CA ASN A 44 6.43 14.22 5.77
C ASN A 44 7.64 14.76 5.01
N ASP A 45 7.42 15.16 3.78
CA ASP A 45 8.42 15.87 3.01
C ASP A 45 8.16 17.36 3.07
N ASN A 46 8.72 17.98 4.09
CA ASN A 46 8.72 19.45 4.22
C ASN A 46 9.45 20.18 3.10
N ALA A 47 10.11 19.49 2.19
CA ALA A 47 10.64 20.09 0.97
C ALA A 47 9.55 20.52 -0.01
N GLY A 48 8.38 20.23 0.31
CA GLY A 48 7.00 20.51 0.02
C GLY A 48 6.61 21.59 -0.87
N GLN A 49 7.12 21.85 -1.97
CA GLN A 49 6.53 22.93 -2.77
C GLN A 49 6.45 22.66 -4.26
N ALA A 50 6.91 21.58 -4.71
CA ALA A 50 6.81 21.30 -6.12
C ALA A 50 6.70 19.80 -6.28
N CYS A 51 6.03 19.38 -7.31
CA CYS A 51 6.25 18.11 -7.93
C CYS A 51 7.69 17.72 -7.70
N TYR A 52 7.95 16.90 -6.78
CA TYR A 52 9.25 16.51 -6.25
C TYR A 52 10.46 17.11 -6.97
N ASN A 53 11.27 17.85 -6.22
CA ASN A 53 12.38 18.68 -6.67
C ASN A 53 13.27 18.01 -7.71
N GLY A 54 13.27 18.55 -8.87
CA GLY A 54 14.07 18.07 -9.97
C GLY A 54 13.25 17.65 -11.17
N GLY A 55 11.97 17.84 -11.11
CA GLY A 55 11.09 17.63 -12.25
C GLY A 55 10.73 16.16 -12.53
N ASN A 56 10.97 15.26 -11.60
CA ASN A 56 10.76 13.86 -11.83
C ASN A 56 9.68 13.22 -10.94
N GLY A 57 9.18 13.89 -9.91
CA GLY A 57 8.01 13.43 -9.18
C GLY A 57 6.79 13.59 -10.06
N GLY A 58 6.29 12.57 -10.66
CA GLY A 58 5.20 12.71 -11.58
C GLY A 58 4.62 11.36 -12.03
N ALA A 59 3.79 11.45 -13.04
CA ALA A 59 3.06 10.31 -13.56
C ALA A 59 3.95 9.13 -13.99
N THR A 60 5.25 9.36 -14.20
CA THR A 60 6.23 8.37 -14.67
C THR A 60 7.04 7.68 -13.58
N ASP A 61 7.04 8.21 -12.34
CA ASP A 61 7.87 7.66 -11.27
C ASP A 61 7.17 6.53 -10.53
N PHE A 62 7.23 5.36 -11.13
CA PHE A 62 6.60 4.16 -10.59
C PHE A 62 7.42 3.47 -9.50
N PHE A 63 8.76 3.52 -9.61
CA PHE A 63 9.67 2.77 -8.74
C PHE A 63 10.93 3.56 -8.44
N CYS A 64 11.13 3.89 -7.18
CA CYS A 64 12.29 4.64 -6.70
C CYS A 64 12.83 4.05 -5.41
N SER A 65 14.12 4.25 -5.21
CA SER A 65 14.80 3.82 -3.98
C SER A 65 14.79 4.86 -2.87
N THR A 66 14.35 6.08 -3.17
CA THR A 66 14.37 7.20 -2.23
C THR A 66 13.05 7.95 -2.22
N VAL A 67 12.79 8.65 -1.13
CA VAL A 67 11.60 9.46 -0.92
C VAL A 67 11.43 10.61 -1.93
N VAL A 68 12.49 11.00 -2.64
CA VAL A 68 12.42 12.08 -3.64
C VAL A 68 11.48 11.80 -4.82
N CYS A 69 11.02 10.60 -4.99
CA CYS A 69 10.09 10.21 -6.05
C CYS A 69 8.67 9.95 -5.55
N GLY A 70 8.37 10.28 -4.33
CA GLY A 70 7.05 10.09 -3.75
C GLY A 70 7.03 9.34 -2.43
N ALA A 71 5.84 9.10 -1.93
CA ALA A 71 5.61 8.42 -0.67
C ALA A 71 5.94 6.90 -0.74
N PRO A 72 6.12 6.26 0.43
CA PRO A 72 6.40 4.84 0.49
C PRO A 72 5.23 3.98 0.01
N LYS A 73 5.57 2.86 -0.59
CA LYS A 73 4.63 1.79 -0.99
C LYS A 73 4.18 0.98 0.22
N GLY A 74 2.98 0.41 0.15
CA GLY A 74 2.58 -0.66 1.04
C GLY A 74 3.35 -1.96 0.75
N GLU A 75 3.55 -2.77 1.77
CA GLU A 75 4.14 -4.10 1.58
C GLU A 75 3.23 -5.00 0.72
N GLY A 76 3.85 -5.90 -0.01
CA GLY A 76 3.16 -6.88 -0.85
C GLY A 76 4.08 -8.03 -1.25
N ILE A 77 3.55 -8.94 -2.03
CA ILE A 77 4.30 -10.09 -2.54
C ILE A 77 5.39 -9.71 -3.55
N GLY A 78 5.35 -8.49 -4.09
CA GLY A 78 6.38 -7.97 -4.97
C GLY A 78 7.55 -7.45 -4.16
N ILE A 79 8.58 -8.26 -4.00
CA ILE A 79 9.83 -7.81 -3.39
C ILE A 79 10.54 -6.87 -4.36
N THR A 80 10.74 -5.64 -3.93
CA THR A 80 11.42 -4.63 -4.72
C THR A 80 12.34 -3.80 -3.82
N PRO A 81 13.56 -3.47 -4.27
CA PRO A 81 14.39 -2.49 -3.57
C PRO A 81 13.83 -1.05 -3.71
N TYR A 82 12.78 -0.89 -4.52
CA TYR A 82 12.17 0.40 -4.81
C TYR A 82 10.93 0.60 -3.94
N PHE A 83 11.13 1.09 -2.73
CA PHE A 83 10.08 1.25 -1.72
C PHE A 83 9.22 2.51 -1.91
N PHE A 84 9.53 3.37 -2.87
CA PHE A 84 8.86 4.64 -3.10
C PHE A 84 8.27 4.75 -4.50
N GLY A 85 7.42 5.76 -4.70
CA GLY A 85 6.80 6.05 -5.98
C GLY A 85 5.48 5.33 -6.21
N ARG A 86 4.76 5.72 -7.25
CA ARG A 86 3.35 5.38 -7.45
C ARG A 86 3.06 3.95 -7.91
N GLY A 87 4.06 3.20 -8.34
CA GLY A 87 3.87 1.82 -8.80
C GLY A 87 3.53 0.88 -7.64
N LYS A 88 2.70 -0.09 -7.91
CA LYS A 88 2.31 -1.11 -6.93
C LYS A 88 3.45 -2.09 -6.63
N ALA A 89 3.49 -2.64 -5.42
CA ALA A 89 4.42 -3.70 -5.00
C ALA A 89 3.70 -5.06 -5.02
N GLY A 90 3.46 -5.60 -6.22
CA GLY A 90 2.60 -6.77 -6.36
C GLY A 90 1.17 -6.44 -5.92
N ASN A 91 0.73 -7.01 -4.81
CA ASN A 91 -0.56 -6.69 -4.20
C ASN A 91 -0.50 -5.54 -3.17
N GLY A 92 0.67 -5.01 -2.86
CA GLY A 92 0.83 -3.79 -2.07
C GLY A 92 0.54 -2.53 -2.91
N GLY A 93 -0.01 -1.50 -2.29
CA GLY A 93 -0.32 -0.22 -2.93
C GLY A 93 0.93 0.60 -3.26
N GLY A 94 0.86 1.43 -4.30
CA GLY A 94 1.88 2.41 -4.65
C GLY A 94 1.71 3.72 -3.89
N GLY A 95 2.81 4.39 -3.53
CA GLY A 95 2.81 5.67 -2.83
C GLY A 95 2.30 6.83 -3.70
N GLY A 96 1.70 7.84 -3.08
CA GLY A 96 1.43 9.10 -3.76
C GLY A 96 2.74 9.78 -4.17
N ASN A 97 2.83 10.34 -5.36
CA ASN A 97 4.06 10.98 -5.79
C ASN A 97 3.85 12.33 -6.49
N ASP A 98 2.86 13.03 -6.06
CA ASP A 98 2.60 14.41 -6.42
C ASP A 98 1.99 15.12 -5.21
N HIS A 99 2.06 16.44 -5.18
CA HIS A 99 1.58 17.29 -4.09
C HIS A 99 0.18 16.87 -3.59
N ASN A 100 0.11 16.46 -2.35
CA ASN A 100 -1.11 16.01 -1.68
C ASN A 100 -1.90 14.91 -2.43
N THR A 101 -1.19 14.00 -3.08
CA THR A 101 -1.82 12.81 -3.66
C THR A 101 -1.86 11.65 -2.69
N GLY A 102 -2.92 10.87 -2.75
CA GLY A 102 -3.09 9.71 -1.90
C GLY A 102 -2.28 8.50 -2.36
N GLY A 103 -1.91 7.65 -1.41
CA GLY A 103 -1.38 6.31 -1.69
C GLY A 103 -2.48 5.35 -2.15
N GLY A 104 -2.11 4.35 -2.91
CA GLY A 104 -2.99 3.27 -3.34
C GLY A 104 -3.31 2.28 -2.23
N GLY A 105 -4.48 1.70 -2.26
CA GLY A 105 -4.87 0.62 -1.37
C GLY A 105 -4.17 -0.70 -1.70
N GLY A 106 -3.94 -1.52 -0.69
CA GLY A 106 -3.52 -2.91 -0.92
C GLY A 106 -4.64 -3.75 -1.52
N SER A 107 -4.30 -4.90 -2.02
CA SER A 107 -5.24 -5.84 -2.63
C SER A 107 -5.06 -7.26 -2.10
N ASN A 108 -6.02 -8.11 -2.44
CA ASN A 108 -5.92 -9.55 -2.26
C ASN A 108 -6.62 -10.22 -3.46
N PHE A 109 -7.87 -10.68 -3.32
CA PHE A 109 -8.64 -11.27 -4.41
C PHE A 109 -8.97 -10.22 -5.49
N GLY A 110 -9.46 -9.05 -5.09
CA GLY A 110 -9.72 -7.93 -5.99
C GLY A 110 -8.56 -6.93 -6.06
N ALA A 111 -8.56 -6.07 -7.07
CA ALA A 111 -7.59 -4.98 -7.15
C ALA A 111 -7.79 -3.95 -6.03
N GLY A 112 -6.71 -3.38 -5.55
CA GLY A 112 -6.74 -2.26 -4.62
C GLY A 112 -7.22 -0.97 -5.31
N GLY A 113 -7.82 -0.09 -4.53
CA GLY A 113 -8.22 1.23 -5.03
C GLY A 113 -7.02 2.13 -5.31
N GLN A 114 -7.11 2.94 -6.36
CA GLN A 114 -6.15 4.00 -6.61
C GLN A 114 -6.28 5.09 -5.55
N GLY A 115 -5.16 5.74 -5.21
CA GLY A 115 -5.14 6.88 -4.29
C GLY A 115 -5.90 8.09 -4.83
N GLY A 116 -6.26 9.01 -3.94
CA GLY A 116 -6.89 10.28 -4.31
C GLY A 116 -5.95 11.18 -5.09
N ILE A 117 -6.51 11.93 -6.04
CA ILE A 117 -5.80 13.00 -6.74
C ILE A 117 -5.80 14.28 -5.88
N ARG A 118 -4.84 15.15 -6.10
CA ARG A 118 -4.81 16.45 -5.44
C ARG A 118 -6.06 17.29 -5.77
N SER A 119 -6.48 18.07 -4.80
CA SER A 119 -7.70 18.89 -4.91
C SER A 119 -7.56 20.14 -5.79
N ASN A 120 -6.33 20.63 -6.01
CA ASN A 120 -6.09 21.87 -6.74
C ASN A 120 -4.96 21.72 -7.77
N VAL A 121 -5.35 21.35 -8.98
CA VAL A 121 -4.43 21.14 -10.11
C VAL A 121 -3.85 22.44 -10.70
N SER A 122 -4.45 23.59 -10.40
CA SER A 122 -4.05 24.86 -11.01
C SER A 122 -2.95 25.60 -10.26
N GLN A 123 -2.68 25.24 -9.03
CA GLN A 123 -1.78 25.96 -8.16
C GLN A 123 -0.31 25.53 -8.27
N PHE A 124 -0.07 24.36 -8.83
CA PHE A 124 1.26 23.78 -8.94
C PHE A 124 1.49 23.27 -10.36
N SER A 125 2.64 23.60 -10.91
CA SER A 125 3.05 23.23 -12.27
C SER A 125 3.44 21.73 -12.42
N CYS A 126 2.89 20.86 -11.57
CA CYS A 126 3.20 19.43 -11.65
C CYS A 126 2.61 18.81 -12.92
N PRO A 127 3.32 17.93 -13.59
CA PRO A 127 2.83 17.28 -14.82
C PRO A 127 1.72 16.25 -14.51
N GLY A 128 0.55 16.75 -14.14
CA GLY A 128 -0.65 15.95 -13.90
C GLY A 128 -0.72 15.29 -12.51
N PRO A 129 -1.92 14.89 -12.09
CA PRO A 129 -2.09 14.17 -10.84
C PRO A 129 -1.44 12.78 -10.92
N ALA A 130 -0.65 12.44 -9.91
CA ALA A 130 0.05 11.17 -9.86
C ALA A 130 -0.18 10.43 -8.53
N PRO A 131 -1.43 10.01 -8.27
CA PRO A 131 -1.74 9.22 -7.08
C PRO A 131 -1.11 7.83 -7.17
N GLY A 132 -0.92 7.21 -6.03
CA GLY A 132 -0.46 5.83 -5.94
C GLY A 132 -1.42 4.85 -6.61
N LEU A 133 -0.91 3.89 -7.32
CA LEU A 133 -1.70 2.84 -7.94
C LEU A 133 -2.15 1.83 -6.90
N GLY A 134 -3.37 1.32 -7.02
CA GLY A 134 -3.84 0.21 -6.21
C GLY A 134 -3.06 -1.07 -6.46
N GLY A 135 -2.90 -1.89 -5.43
CA GLY A 135 -2.28 -3.21 -5.53
C GLY A 135 -2.95 -4.08 -6.59
N GLY A 136 -2.18 -4.92 -7.25
CA GLY A 136 -2.70 -5.85 -8.26
C GLY A 136 -3.49 -6.99 -7.62
N PRO A 137 -4.58 -7.46 -8.23
CA PRO A 137 -5.29 -8.62 -7.74
C PRO A 137 -4.38 -9.85 -7.83
N LEU A 138 -4.59 -10.78 -6.90
CA LEU A 138 -3.90 -12.07 -6.91
C LEU A 138 -4.76 -13.10 -7.64
N ASP A 139 -4.15 -13.82 -8.56
CA ASP A 139 -4.87 -14.87 -9.31
C ASP A 139 -4.95 -16.16 -8.50
N TYR A 140 -6.06 -16.32 -7.80
CA TYR A 140 -6.37 -17.54 -7.04
C TYR A 140 -6.76 -18.72 -7.94
N ASN A 141 -7.10 -18.50 -9.20
CA ASN A 141 -7.52 -19.57 -10.09
C ASN A 141 -6.35 -20.50 -10.47
N ASN A 142 -5.14 -19.93 -10.53
CA ASN A 142 -3.91 -20.67 -10.79
C ASN A 142 -3.08 -20.98 -9.54
N ALA A 143 -3.60 -20.63 -8.38
CA ALA A 143 -2.89 -20.77 -7.11
C ALA A 143 -3.37 -22.04 -6.34
N TYR A 144 -3.16 -23.19 -6.93
CA TYR A 144 -3.51 -24.46 -6.29
C TYR A 144 -2.93 -24.54 -4.87
N ASN A 145 -3.81 -24.64 -3.87
CA ASN A 145 -3.46 -24.77 -2.46
C ASN A 145 -2.55 -23.64 -1.93
N LYS A 146 -2.73 -22.41 -2.42
CA LYS A 146 -1.99 -21.25 -1.94
C LYS A 146 -2.93 -20.26 -1.25
N THR A 147 -2.44 -19.74 -0.14
CA THR A 147 -3.08 -18.62 0.55
C THR A 147 -2.14 -17.41 0.49
N PHE A 148 -2.67 -16.26 0.15
CA PHE A 148 -1.90 -15.03 0.09
C PHE A 148 -2.35 -14.07 1.19
N MET A 149 -1.39 -13.35 1.76
CA MET A 149 -1.69 -12.24 2.64
C MET A 149 -2.28 -11.07 1.85
N GLY A 150 -3.16 -10.31 2.48
CA GLY A 150 -3.60 -9.03 1.96
C GLY A 150 -2.43 -8.06 1.86
N GLY A 151 -2.37 -7.29 0.77
CA GLY A 151 -1.37 -6.24 0.59
C GLY A 151 -1.62 -5.05 1.52
N GLY A 152 -0.54 -4.41 1.97
CA GLY A 152 -0.59 -3.17 2.71
C GLY A 152 -0.94 -1.98 1.82
N SER A 153 -1.64 -0.99 2.37
CA SER A 153 -1.88 0.28 1.70
C SER A 153 -0.63 1.17 1.73
N ALA A 154 -0.44 1.95 0.70
CA ALA A 154 0.64 2.91 0.64
C ALA A 154 0.33 4.22 1.36
N ALA A 155 1.35 5.01 1.64
CA ALA A 155 1.22 6.34 2.18
C ALA A 155 0.88 7.37 1.08
N GLY A 156 0.17 8.43 1.47
CA GLY A 156 0.05 9.64 0.67
C GLY A 156 1.32 10.48 0.72
N ASP A 157 1.49 11.30 -0.28
CA ASP A 157 2.50 12.36 -0.28
C ASP A 157 1.93 13.60 0.38
N GLU A 158 2.67 14.16 1.33
CA GLU A 158 2.24 15.35 2.06
C GLU A 158 3.35 16.39 2.21
N ASN A 159 2.93 17.63 2.32
CA ASN A 159 3.85 18.74 2.50
C ASN A 159 3.55 19.63 3.72
N ASN A 160 2.51 19.35 4.48
CA ASN A 160 2.03 20.21 5.56
C ASN A 160 1.60 19.48 6.83
N ASN A 161 2.12 18.31 7.09
CA ASN A 161 1.86 17.45 8.26
C ASN A 161 0.43 16.88 8.37
N GLU A 162 -0.36 16.88 7.31
CA GLU A 162 -1.73 16.38 7.33
C GLU A 162 -1.92 15.01 6.65
N GLY A 163 -0.86 14.40 6.13
CA GLY A 163 -0.91 13.12 5.44
C GLY A 163 -1.22 11.94 6.34
N THR A 164 -1.64 10.87 5.74
CA THR A 164 -2.03 9.63 6.43
C THR A 164 -1.10 8.48 6.08
N SER A 165 -0.83 7.63 7.07
CA SER A 165 -0.15 6.34 6.85
C SER A 165 -1.09 5.36 6.13
N GLY A 166 -0.51 4.42 5.42
CA GLY A 166 -1.23 3.28 4.87
C GLY A 166 -1.76 2.35 5.98
N ALA A 167 -2.88 1.71 5.71
CA ALA A 167 -3.46 0.69 6.57
C ALA A 167 -3.00 -0.73 6.19
N THR A 168 -3.02 -1.63 7.15
CA THR A 168 -2.79 -3.08 6.95
C THR A 168 -4.10 -3.84 6.76
#